data_013e84b64868a8d959080de725058ef7
#
_entry.id   013e84b64868a8d959080de725058ef7
#
_cell.length_a   1.000
_cell.length_b   1.000
_cell.length_c   1.000
_cell.angle_alpha   90.00
_cell.angle_beta   90.00
_cell.angle_gamma   90.00
#
_symmetry.space_group_name_H-M   'P 1'
#
loop_
_entity.id
_entity.type
_entity.pdbx_description
1 polymer ?
#
loop_
_entity_poly.entity_id
_entity_poly.type
_entity_poly.pdbx_seq_one_letter_code
_entity_poly.pdbx_strand_id
1 'polypeptide(L)'
;MALQMPRWLRLWGRQPAQNFYPPDTPIRAVRYVVLDTEFSSRDQRSNRLLSVGAVAMEGASIRMGEQFYRVLNPGVEVPASTVLVHKLRPSDIEQGEPPLQVLAELRDYIAGAVLVGHFIQIDCDLLRKELRAGEHSLDNPVVCTARVHRWLLQKERYSEDLYHRLEKVDLASLAKIYDIECCEAHHALDDAFVTARLWQKLIYRLEARGVRTVGQLLKVGAP
;
A
#
# COMPACT_ATOMS: atom_id res chain seq x y z
N MET A 1 -2.66 -40.09 -15.29
CA MET A 1 -2.43 -39.24 -14.13
C MET A 1 -2.80 -37.81 -14.55
N ALA A 2 -3.94 -37.28 -14.11
CA ALA A 2 -4.31 -35.90 -14.39
C ALA A 2 -3.46 -34.99 -13.49
N LEU A 3 -2.64 -34.16 -14.08
CA LEU A 3 -1.91 -33.08 -13.39
C LEU A 3 -2.94 -32.18 -12.69
N GLN A 4 -3.03 -32.27 -11.37
CA GLN A 4 -3.83 -31.33 -10.59
C GLN A 4 -3.22 -29.93 -10.78
N MET A 5 -3.94 -29.06 -11.48
CA MET A 5 -3.54 -27.66 -11.62
C MET A 5 -3.39 -27.02 -10.23
N PRO A 6 -2.29 -26.32 -9.97
CA PRO A 6 -2.07 -25.62 -8.71
C PRO A 6 -3.23 -24.67 -8.38
N ARG A 7 -3.54 -24.50 -7.09
CA ARG A 7 -4.68 -23.70 -6.60
C ARG A 7 -4.69 -22.26 -7.15
N TRP A 8 -3.52 -21.66 -7.34
CA TRP A 8 -3.35 -20.31 -7.89
C TRP A 8 -3.73 -20.22 -9.39
N LEU A 9 -3.51 -21.27 -10.19
CA LEU A 9 -3.96 -21.31 -11.60
C LEU A 9 -5.49 -21.33 -11.72
N ARG A 10 -6.22 -21.81 -10.71
CA ARG A 10 -7.69 -21.77 -10.67
C ARG A 10 -8.23 -20.38 -10.30
N LEU A 11 -7.43 -19.55 -9.64
CA LEU A 11 -7.79 -18.17 -9.28
C LEU A 11 -7.64 -17.20 -10.46
N TRP A 12 -6.81 -17.54 -11.45
CA TRP A 12 -6.54 -16.70 -12.61
C TRP A 12 -7.73 -16.47 -13.55
N GLY A 13 -8.75 -17.32 -13.52
CA GLY A 13 -9.94 -17.21 -14.37
C GLY A 13 -11.08 -16.37 -13.78
N ARG A 14 -11.01 -15.97 -12.51
CA ARG A 14 -12.03 -15.13 -11.87
C ARG A 14 -11.50 -13.71 -11.78
N GLN A 15 -11.91 -12.84 -12.71
CA GLN A 15 -11.85 -11.39 -12.41
C GLN A 15 -12.84 -11.15 -11.27
N PRO A 16 -12.42 -10.68 -10.09
CA PRO A 16 -13.37 -10.21 -9.10
C PRO A 16 -14.17 -9.07 -9.74
N ALA A 17 -15.48 -9.08 -9.55
CA ALA A 17 -16.33 -7.98 -9.99
C ALA A 17 -15.79 -6.70 -9.31
N GLN A 18 -15.26 -5.77 -10.12
CA GLN A 18 -14.73 -4.50 -9.64
C GLN A 18 -15.89 -3.59 -9.30
N ASN A 19 -16.52 -3.83 -8.15
CA ASN A 19 -17.48 -2.90 -7.59
C ASN A 19 -16.72 -1.78 -6.88
N PHE A 20 -16.28 -0.78 -7.63
CA PHE A 20 -15.79 0.45 -7.02
C PHE A 20 -16.94 1.19 -6.37
N TYR A 21 -16.63 1.85 -5.26
CA TYR A 21 -17.60 2.62 -4.51
C TYR A 21 -18.18 3.79 -5.33
N PRO A 22 -19.49 4.02 -5.31
CA PRO A 22 -20.08 5.26 -5.82
C PRO A 22 -19.41 6.50 -5.20
N PRO A 23 -19.28 7.61 -5.95
CA PRO A 23 -18.59 8.82 -5.46
C PRO A 23 -19.15 9.43 -4.17
N ASP A 24 -20.44 9.20 -3.88
CA ASP A 24 -21.16 9.65 -2.68
C ASP A 24 -21.02 8.69 -1.48
N THR A 25 -20.39 7.52 -1.65
CA THR A 25 -20.16 6.59 -0.56
C THR A 25 -19.39 7.26 0.58
N PRO A 26 -19.88 7.16 1.84
CA PRO A 26 -19.15 7.70 3.00
C PRO A 26 -17.78 7.04 3.15
N ILE A 27 -16.73 7.83 3.41
CA ILE A 27 -15.37 7.31 3.61
C ILE A 27 -15.26 6.33 4.78
N ARG A 28 -16.20 6.37 5.72
CA ARG A 28 -16.30 5.42 6.84
C ARG A 28 -16.91 4.06 6.46
N ALA A 29 -17.57 3.98 5.32
CA ALA A 29 -18.21 2.75 4.84
C ALA A 29 -17.35 2.03 3.79
N VAL A 30 -16.10 2.44 3.63
CA VAL A 30 -15.19 1.91 2.62
C VAL A 30 -14.26 0.87 3.23
N ARG A 31 -14.05 -0.23 2.52
CA ARG A 31 -12.92 -1.14 2.77
C ARG A 31 -11.67 -0.52 2.17
N TYR A 32 -10.68 -0.28 3.00
CA TYR A 32 -9.35 0.12 2.58
C TYR A 32 -8.39 -1.08 2.70
N VAL A 33 -7.43 -1.13 1.81
CA VAL A 33 -6.24 -1.96 2.00
C VAL A 33 -5.03 -1.03 1.98
N VAL A 34 -4.36 -0.95 3.12
CA VAL A 34 -3.14 -0.17 3.27
C VAL A 34 -1.98 -1.08 2.93
N LEU A 35 -1.17 -0.71 1.95
CA LEU A 35 -0.07 -1.54 1.46
C LEU A 35 1.24 -0.77 1.37
N ASP A 36 2.32 -1.52 1.45
CA ASP A 36 3.69 -1.10 1.21
C ASP A 36 4.46 -2.24 0.53
N THR A 37 5.50 -1.92 -0.24
CA THR A 37 6.29 -2.91 -0.97
C THR A 37 7.78 -2.67 -0.81
N GLU A 38 8.55 -3.77 -0.71
CA GLU A 38 10.00 -3.73 -0.83
C GLU A 38 10.45 -4.18 -2.22
N PHE A 39 11.52 -3.57 -2.71
CA PHE A 39 11.98 -3.77 -4.08
C PHE A 39 13.50 -3.79 -4.21
N SER A 40 13.98 -4.47 -5.27
CA SER A 40 15.41 -4.77 -5.46
C SER A 40 16.26 -3.59 -5.90
N SER A 41 15.67 -2.52 -6.44
CA SER A 41 16.42 -1.40 -7.02
C SER A 41 15.54 -0.15 -7.13
N ARG A 42 16.16 1.03 -7.08
CA ARG A 42 15.48 2.30 -7.41
C ARG A 42 15.34 2.56 -8.91
N ASP A 43 16.07 1.80 -9.73
CA ASP A 43 15.90 1.86 -11.18
C ASP A 43 14.63 1.10 -11.60
N GLN A 44 13.64 1.83 -12.08
CA GLN A 44 12.34 1.30 -12.48
C GLN A 44 12.42 0.20 -13.55
N ARG A 45 13.46 0.18 -14.38
CA ARG A 45 13.59 -0.82 -15.46
C ARG A 45 14.02 -2.18 -14.93
N SER A 46 14.98 -2.21 -14.02
CA SER A 46 15.54 -3.43 -13.43
C SER A 46 14.89 -3.83 -12.11
N ASN A 47 14.04 -2.96 -11.55
CA ASN A 47 13.37 -3.16 -10.27
C ASN A 47 12.48 -4.41 -10.27
N ARG A 48 12.54 -5.18 -9.18
CA ARG A 48 11.69 -6.37 -8.91
C ARG A 48 11.06 -6.27 -7.55
N LEU A 49 9.85 -6.77 -7.43
CA LEU A 49 9.13 -6.89 -6.17
C LEU A 49 9.79 -7.97 -5.30
N LEU A 50 10.13 -7.62 -4.05
CA LEU A 50 10.75 -8.53 -3.07
C LEU A 50 9.81 -8.91 -1.95
N SER A 51 9.01 -7.98 -1.45
CA SER A 51 7.95 -8.30 -0.52
C SER A 51 6.76 -7.35 -0.65
N VAL A 52 5.61 -7.82 -0.21
CA VAL A 52 4.38 -7.03 -0.09
C VAL A 52 3.83 -7.21 1.31
N GLY A 53 3.60 -6.09 1.99
CA GLY A 53 2.88 -6.03 3.24
C GLY A 53 1.57 -5.27 3.05
N ALA A 54 0.45 -5.80 3.56
CA ALA A 54 -0.80 -5.09 3.50
C ALA A 54 -1.70 -5.39 4.71
N VAL A 55 -2.49 -4.38 5.09
CA VAL A 55 -3.40 -4.43 6.23
C VAL A 55 -4.79 -3.95 5.79
N ALA A 56 -5.82 -4.74 6.08
CA ALA A 56 -7.19 -4.37 5.78
C ALA A 56 -7.76 -3.42 6.84
N MET A 57 -8.60 -2.48 6.40
CA MET A 57 -9.37 -1.59 7.27
C MET A 57 -10.81 -1.48 6.80
N GLU A 58 -11.74 -1.35 7.76
CA GLU A 58 -13.12 -0.97 7.51
C GLU A 58 -13.33 0.46 8.05
N GLY A 59 -13.47 1.41 7.13
CA GLY A 59 -13.45 2.83 7.50
C GLY A 59 -12.15 3.19 8.24
N ALA A 60 -12.27 3.62 9.50
CA ALA A 60 -11.14 3.94 10.36
C ALA A 60 -10.70 2.78 11.28
N SER A 61 -11.24 1.58 11.13
CA SER A 61 -10.94 0.44 12.00
C SER A 61 -9.97 -0.52 11.33
N ILE A 62 -8.79 -0.72 11.93
CA ILE A 62 -7.79 -1.68 11.45
C ILE A 62 -8.26 -3.11 11.78
N ARG A 63 -8.20 -4.00 10.80
CA ARG A 63 -8.59 -5.41 10.92
C ARG A 63 -7.36 -6.27 11.23
N MET A 64 -7.01 -6.36 12.50
CA MET A 64 -5.77 -7.02 12.95
C MET A 64 -5.62 -8.48 12.51
N GLY A 65 -6.72 -9.20 12.30
CA GLY A 65 -6.72 -10.58 11.80
C GLY A 65 -6.64 -10.72 10.29
N GLU A 66 -6.68 -9.60 9.55
CA GLU A 66 -6.71 -9.56 8.09
C GLU A 66 -5.46 -8.88 7.57
N GLN A 67 -4.32 -9.60 7.62
CA GLN A 67 -3.02 -9.13 7.14
C GLN A 67 -2.59 -9.97 5.93
N PHE A 68 -1.86 -9.34 5.04
CA PHE A 68 -1.18 -10.00 3.92
C PHE A 68 0.30 -9.68 4.00
N TYR A 69 1.14 -10.71 4.07
CA TYR A 69 2.59 -10.54 3.96
C TYR A 69 3.18 -11.70 3.17
N ARG A 70 3.93 -11.39 2.14
CA ARG A 70 4.64 -12.37 1.32
C ARG A 70 6.00 -11.84 0.92
N VAL A 71 6.99 -12.73 0.97
CA VAL A 71 8.31 -12.53 0.36
C VAL A 71 8.33 -13.26 -0.97
N LEU A 72 8.84 -12.62 -2.00
CA LEU A 72 8.87 -13.13 -3.36
C LEU A 72 10.29 -13.50 -3.77
N ASN A 73 10.41 -14.60 -4.52
CA ASN A 73 11.63 -14.93 -5.23
C ASN A 73 11.51 -14.42 -6.68
N PRO A 74 12.18 -13.31 -7.04
CA PRO A 74 12.08 -12.74 -8.39
C PRO A 74 12.80 -13.56 -9.47
N GLY A 75 13.51 -14.65 -9.10
CA GLY A 75 14.28 -15.47 -10.02
C GLY A 75 15.52 -14.79 -10.60
N VAL A 76 15.93 -13.65 -10.02
CA VAL A 76 17.15 -12.91 -10.41
C VAL A 76 17.97 -12.60 -9.16
N GLU A 77 19.28 -12.44 -9.35
CA GLU A 77 20.16 -12.05 -8.25
C GLU A 77 19.83 -10.64 -7.75
N VAL A 78 19.68 -10.51 -6.43
CA VAL A 78 19.39 -9.23 -5.76
C VAL A 78 20.69 -8.73 -5.15
N PRO A 79 21.13 -7.48 -5.46
CA PRO A 79 22.37 -6.95 -4.93
C PRO A 79 22.37 -6.91 -3.41
N ALA A 80 23.43 -7.43 -2.79
CA ALA A 80 23.57 -7.46 -1.32
C ALA A 80 23.51 -6.05 -0.69
N SER A 81 23.84 -5.01 -1.43
CA SER A 81 23.73 -3.61 -0.97
C SER A 81 22.29 -3.19 -0.68
N THR A 82 21.28 -3.83 -1.26
CA THR A 82 19.87 -3.51 -1.03
C THR A 82 19.33 -4.10 0.26
N VAL A 83 19.97 -5.15 0.81
CA VAL A 83 19.64 -5.78 2.10
C VAL A 83 19.62 -4.74 3.24
N LEU A 84 20.52 -3.76 3.20
CA LEU A 84 20.55 -2.66 4.20
C LEU A 84 19.30 -1.78 4.16
N VAL A 85 18.57 -1.78 3.05
CA VAL A 85 17.35 -0.97 2.88
C VAL A 85 16.11 -1.75 3.30
N HIS A 86 15.89 -2.95 2.77
CA HIS A 86 14.66 -3.74 2.97
C HIS A 86 14.78 -4.85 4.02
N LYS A 87 15.95 -5.01 4.64
CA LYS A 87 16.26 -6.00 5.72
C LYS A 87 15.99 -7.48 5.37
N LEU A 88 15.57 -7.78 4.15
CA LEU A 88 15.41 -9.15 3.67
C LEU A 88 16.78 -9.74 3.38
N ARG A 89 17.12 -10.89 4.00
CA ARG A 89 18.35 -11.60 3.70
C ARG A 89 18.24 -12.29 2.34
N PRO A 90 19.36 -12.54 1.65
CA PRO A 90 19.35 -13.31 0.40
C PRO A 90 18.64 -14.66 0.55
N SER A 91 18.84 -15.36 1.69
CA SER A 91 18.16 -16.61 2.00
C SER A 91 16.64 -16.50 2.09
N ASP A 92 16.11 -15.35 2.59
CA ASP A 92 14.68 -15.12 2.71
C ASP A 92 14.07 -14.94 1.32
N ILE A 93 14.80 -14.25 0.43
CA ILE A 93 14.39 -14.03 -0.96
C ILE A 93 14.45 -15.35 -1.77
N GLU A 94 15.50 -16.13 -1.59
CA GLU A 94 15.66 -17.46 -2.24
C GLU A 94 14.53 -18.42 -1.86
N GLN A 95 14.07 -18.37 -0.62
CA GLN A 95 12.95 -19.16 -0.09
C GLN A 95 11.58 -18.51 -0.36
N GLY A 96 11.56 -17.32 -0.97
CA GLY A 96 10.35 -16.58 -1.31
C GLY A 96 9.44 -17.33 -2.29
N GLU A 97 8.20 -16.92 -2.32
CA GLU A 97 7.18 -17.52 -3.16
C GLU A 97 7.28 -17.04 -4.62
N PRO A 98 6.78 -17.82 -5.59
CA PRO A 98 6.75 -17.39 -7.00
C PRO A 98 5.94 -16.10 -7.18
N PRO A 99 6.45 -15.06 -7.88
CA PRO A 99 5.79 -13.77 -8.04
C PRO A 99 4.35 -13.87 -8.55
N LEU A 100 4.09 -14.69 -9.55
CA LEU A 100 2.75 -14.84 -10.12
C LEU A 100 1.72 -15.39 -9.13
N GLN A 101 2.15 -16.29 -8.24
CA GLN A 101 1.28 -16.81 -7.18
C GLN A 101 0.93 -15.71 -6.18
N VAL A 102 1.94 -15.00 -5.68
CA VAL A 102 1.76 -13.90 -4.71
C VAL A 102 0.86 -12.80 -5.28
N LEU A 103 1.07 -12.44 -6.55
CA LEU A 103 0.27 -11.40 -7.22
C LEU A 103 -1.19 -11.84 -7.41
N ALA A 104 -1.45 -13.13 -7.66
CA ALA A 104 -2.81 -13.65 -7.73
C ALA A 104 -3.51 -13.58 -6.35
N GLU A 105 -2.82 -13.97 -5.28
CA GLU A 105 -3.33 -13.88 -3.91
C GLU A 105 -3.55 -12.43 -3.48
N LEU A 106 -2.60 -11.53 -3.81
CA LEU A 106 -2.71 -10.09 -3.52
C LEU A 106 -3.92 -9.49 -4.24
N ARG A 107 -4.12 -9.80 -5.51
CA ARG A 107 -5.28 -9.31 -6.27
C ARG A 107 -6.61 -9.68 -5.61
N ASP A 108 -6.72 -10.92 -5.13
CA ASP A 108 -7.93 -11.37 -4.44
C ASP A 108 -8.09 -10.67 -3.08
N TYR A 109 -6.99 -10.41 -2.39
CA TYR A 109 -6.98 -9.69 -1.12
C TYR A 109 -7.39 -8.22 -1.25
N ILE A 110 -6.94 -7.51 -2.31
CA ILE A 110 -7.27 -6.10 -2.56
C ILE A 110 -8.58 -5.89 -3.31
N ALA A 111 -9.28 -6.97 -3.70
CA ALA A 111 -10.49 -6.89 -4.51
C ALA A 111 -11.55 -5.96 -3.86
N GLY A 112 -12.06 -5.02 -4.64
CA GLY A 112 -13.09 -4.07 -4.21
C GLY A 112 -12.65 -3.02 -3.18
N ALA A 113 -11.37 -2.97 -2.79
CA ALA A 113 -10.86 -2.02 -1.83
C ALA A 113 -10.35 -0.72 -2.48
N VAL A 114 -10.35 0.37 -1.73
CA VAL A 114 -9.53 1.55 -2.01
C VAL A 114 -8.14 1.29 -1.45
N LEU A 115 -7.12 1.39 -2.27
CA LEU A 115 -5.73 1.23 -1.85
C LEU A 115 -5.22 2.51 -1.19
N VAL A 116 -4.51 2.34 -0.09
CA VAL A 116 -3.86 3.43 0.63
C VAL A 116 -2.39 3.08 0.83
N GLY A 117 -1.50 4.04 0.69
CA GLY A 117 -0.09 3.86 0.99
C GLY A 117 0.63 5.19 1.13
N HIS A 118 1.89 5.10 1.50
CA HIS A 118 2.74 6.28 1.65
C HIS A 118 3.64 6.40 0.42
N PHE A 119 3.48 7.48 -0.37
CA PHE A 119 4.03 7.59 -1.73
C PHE A 119 3.63 6.42 -2.64
N ILE A 120 2.47 5.88 -2.45
CA ILE A 120 1.92 4.65 -3.04
C ILE A 120 2.02 4.59 -4.58
N GLN A 121 2.29 5.68 -5.27
CA GLN A 121 2.50 5.66 -6.71
C GLN A 121 3.66 4.73 -7.09
N ILE A 122 4.72 4.70 -6.27
CA ILE A 122 5.90 3.84 -6.50
C ILE A 122 5.48 2.37 -6.44
N ASP A 123 4.72 1.99 -5.40
CA ASP A 123 4.19 0.64 -5.22
C ASP A 123 3.25 0.24 -6.35
N CYS A 124 2.32 1.13 -6.71
CA CYS A 124 1.37 0.89 -7.78
C CYS A 124 2.05 0.70 -9.13
N ASP A 125 3.10 1.47 -9.44
CA ASP A 125 3.82 1.35 -10.71
C ASP A 125 4.58 0.03 -10.78
N LEU A 126 5.18 -0.39 -9.67
CA LEU A 126 5.83 -1.70 -9.57
C LEU A 126 4.81 -2.84 -9.68
N LEU A 127 3.72 -2.79 -8.92
CA LEU A 127 2.66 -3.80 -8.96
C LEU A 127 2.03 -3.90 -10.36
N ARG A 128 1.77 -2.77 -11.02
CA ARG A 128 1.27 -2.76 -12.42
C ARG A 128 2.26 -3.40 -13.39
N LYS A 129 3.57 -3.14 -13.21
CA LYS A 129 4.61 -3.77 -14.02
C LYS A 129 4.61 -5.28 -13.85
N GLU A 130 4.60 -5.77 -12.62
CA GLU A 130 4.63 -7.19 -12.32
C GLU A 130 3.31 -7.90 -12.72
N LEU A 131 2.15 -7.27 -12.52
CA LEU A 131 0.84 -7.80 -12.92
C LEU A 131 0.68 -7.92 -14.43
N ARG A 132 1.26 -7.00 -15.23
CA ARG A 132 1.23 -7.09 -16.70
C ARG A 132 1.90 -8.35 -17.23
N ALA A 133 2.89 -8.88 -16.54
CA ALA A 133 3.53 -10.15 -16.92
C ALA A 133 2.54 -11.33 -16.83
N GLY A 134 1.45 -11.20 -16.03
CA GLY A 134 0.37 -12.15 -15.92
C GLY A 134 -0.93 -11.72 -16.63
N GLU A 135 -0.89 -10.72 -17.52
CA GLU A 135 -2.06 -10.17 -18.24
C GLU A 135 -3.15 -9.60 -17.30
N HIS A 136 -2.74 -9.02 -16.16
CA HIS A 136 -3.65 -8.43 -15.17
C HIS A 136 -3.44 -6.92 -15.02
N SER A 137 -4.49 -6.23 -14.53
CA SER A 137 -4.47 -4.81 -14.21
C SER A 137 -4.62 -4.56 -12.70
N LEU A 138 -4.15 -3.38 -12.28
CA LEU A 138 -4.38 -2.81 -10.96
C LEU A 138 -5.29 -1.58 -11.14
N ASP A 139 -6.60 -1.78 -10.98
CA ASP A 139 -7.62 -0.76 -11.28
C ASP A 139 -8.26 -0.16 -10.02
N ASN A 140 -7.80 -0.56 -8.85
CA ASN A 140 -8.28 -0.03 -7.58
C ASN A 140 -8.09 1.49 -7.50
N PRO A 141 -9.06 2.23 -6.94
CA PRO A 141 -8.85 3.61 -6.54
C PRO A 141 -7.72 3.70 -5.52
N VAL A 142 -6.88 4.73 -5.64
CA VAL A 142 -5.64 4.86 -4.86
C VAL A 142 -5.61 6.17 -4.11
N VAL A 143 -5.14 6.16 -2.86
CA VAL A 143 -4.99 7.32 -1.98
C VAL A 143 -3.59 7.35 -1.38
N CYS A 144 -2.89 8.46 -1.53
CA CYS A 144 -1.56 8.71 -0.97
C CYS A 144 -1.65 9.49 0.35
N THR A 145 -1.16 8.93 1.44
CA THR A 145 -1.17 9.59 2.76
C THR A 145 -0.34 10.86 2.79
N ALA A 146 0.79 10.92 2.09
CA ALA A 146 1.61 12.13 1.98
C ALA A 146 0.86 13.29 1.28
N ARG A 147 0.05 12.99 0.24
CA ARG A 147 -0.77 14.01 -0.43
C ARG A 147 -1.91 14.50 0.46
N VAL A 148 -2.59 13.59 1.14
CA VAL A 148 -3.64 13.95 2.11
C VAL A 148 -3.07 14.84 3.21
N HIS A 149 -1.91 14.50 3.77
CA HIS A 149 -1.26 15.33 4.77
C HIS A 149 -0.95 16.74 4.25
N ARG A 150 -0.33 16.85 3.07
CA ARG A 150 -0.04 18.17 2.44
C ARG A 150 -1.30 18.99 2.21
N TRP A 151 -2.38 18.33 1.75
CA TRP A 151 -3.66 19.01 1.57
C TRP A 151 -4.22 19.54 2.89
N LEU A 152 -4.15 18.76 3.97
CA LEU A 152 -4.59 19.19 5.30
C LEU A 152 -3.76 20.40 5.79
N LEU A 153 -2.43 20.39 5.61
CA LEU A 153 -1.58 21.53 5.96
C LEU A 153 -1.99 22.81 5.25
N GLN A 154 -2.36 22.74 3.98
CA GLN A 154 -2.81 23.92 3.21
C GLN A 154 -4.17 24.46 3.68
N LYS A 155 -4.97 23.68 4.39
CA LYS A 155 -6.28 24.09 4.93
C LYS A 155 -6.21 24.67 6.33
N GLU A 156 -5.05 24.64 6.97
CA GLU A 156 -4.81 25.15 8.31
C GLU A 156 -3.86 26.34 8.25
N ARG A 157 -4.05 27.27 9.20
CA ARG A 157 -3.12 28.40 9.35
C ARG A 157 -2.13 28.04 10.45
N TYR A 158 -0.87 27.97 10.09
CA TYR A 158 0.24 27.72 11.00
C TYR A 158 1.18 28.93 11.02
N SER A 159 1.90 29.14 12.11
CA SER A 159 3.09 30.00 12.08
C SER A 159 4.13 29.39 11.14
N GLU A 160 5.00 30.22 10.60
CA GLU A 160 6.05 29.80 9.66
C GLU A 160 6.91 28.67 10.25
N ASP A 161 7.37 28.83 11.50
CA ASP A 161 8.17 27.83 12.21
C ASP A 161 7.43 26.49 12.37
N LEU A 162 6.14 26.54 12.69
CA LEU A 162 5.34 25.32 12.85
C LEU A 162 5.08 24.66 11.50
N TYR A 163 4.82 25.46 10.46
CA TYR A 163 4.64 24.95 9.10
C TYR A 163 5.87 24.18 8.64
N HIS A 164 7.08 24.74 8.78
CA HIS A 164 8.34 24.08 8.43
C HIS A 164 8.58 22.76 9.19
N ARG A 165 8.08 22.66 10.41
CA ARG A 165 8.15 21.39 11.17
C ARG A 165 7.16 20.34 10.67
N LEU A 166 6.01 20.77 10.17
CA LEU A 166 4.91 19.90 9.71
C LEU A 166 5.00 19.56 8.22
N GLU A 167 5.75 20.28 7.40
CA GLU A 167 5.85 20.04 5.95
C GLU A 167 6.61 18.77 5.57
N LYS A 168 7.32 18.15 6.53
CA LYS A 168 7.99 16.87 6.32
C LYS A 168 6.96 15.79 6.02
N VAL A 169 7.23 15.02 4.98
CA VAL A 169 6.26 14.06 4.46
C VAL A 169 6.79 12.62 4.38
N ASP A 170 8.00 12.35 4.83
CA ASP A 170 8.46 10.95 4.99
C ASP A 170 7.68 10.25 6.11
N LEU A 171 7.51 8.94 6.01
CA LEU A 171 6.65 8.16 6.90
C LEU A 171 7.07 8.30 8.37
N ALA A 172 8.38 8.28 8.66
CA ALA A 172 8.90 8.40 10.02
C ALA A 172 8.61 9.78 10.62
N SER A 173 8.73 10.85 9.82
CA SER A 173 8.35 12.20 10.23
C SER A 173 6.85 12.32 10.47
N LEU A 174 6.01 11.74 9.60
CA LEU A 174 4.57 11.74 9.81
C LEU A 174 4.17 10.92 11.02
N ALA A 175 4.79 9.76 11.25
CA ALA A 175 4.55 8.99 12.47
C ALA A 175 4.78 9.83 13.72
N LYS A 176 5.88 10.60 13.79
CA LYS A 176 6.16 11.53 14.91
C LYS A 176 5.14 12.66 15.00
N ILE A 177 4.79 13.31 13.87
CA ILE A 177 3.80 14.41 13.83
C ILE A 177 2.43 13.94 14.34
N TYR A 178 2.06 12.71 14.02
CA TYR A 178 0.76 12.13 14.38
C TYR A 178 0.80 11.28 15.65
N ASP A 179 1.90 11.28 16.40
CA ASP A 179 2.07 10.49 17.63
C ASP A 179 1.75 9.02 17.41
N ILE A 180 2.46 8.41 16.47
CA ILE A 180 2.39 7.00 16.13
C ILE A 180 3.73 6.36 16.48
N GLU A 181 3.71 5.36 17.35
CA GLU A 181 4.89 4.53 17.60
C GLU A 181 5.27 3.84 16.29
N CYS A 182 6.52 4.03 15.88
CA CYS A 182 7.09 3.43 14.71
C CYS A 182 8.09 2.37 15.16
N CYS A 183 7.92 1.15 14.68
CA CYS A 183 8.95 0.11 14.75
C CYS A 183 10.09 0.47 13.77
N GLU A 184 11.13 -0.33 13.72
CA GLU A 184 12.21 -0.12 12.76
C GLU A 184 11.68 -0.15 11.31
N ALA A 185 11.90 0.94 10.57
CA ALA A 185 11.47 1.12 9.18
C ALA A 185 12.04 0.04 8.23
N HIS A 186 11.42 -0.09 7.05
CA HIS A 186 11.82 -0.96 5.94
C HIS A 186 11.52 -2.46 6.14
N HIS A 187 10.34 -2.74 6.66
CA HIS A 187 9.70 -4.04 6.54
C HIS A 187 8.27 -3.79 6.03
N ALA A 188 7.92 -4.29 4.86
CA ALA A 188 6.69 -3.92 4.16
C ALA A 188 5.41 -4.03 5.02
N LEU A 189 5.28 -5.07 5.86
CA LEU A 189 4.10 -5.21 6.71
C LEU A 189 4.09 -4.18 7.85
N ASP A 190 5.25 -3.88 8.45
CA ASP A 190 5.35 -2.91 9.54
C ASP A 190 5.08 -1.50 9.02
N ASP A 191 5.62 -1.15 7.86
CA ASP A 191 5.39 0.14 7.21
C ASP A 191 3.94 0.30 6.73
N ALA A 192 3.31 -0.78 6.23
CA ALA A 192 1.88 -0.82 5.95
C ALA A 192 1.05 -0.60 7.23
N PHE A 193 1.45 -1.19 8.37
CA PHE A 193 0.77 -1.01 9.64
C PHE A 193 0.91 0.41 10.21
N VAL A 194 2.11 0.99 10.18
CA VAL A 194 2.34 2.40 10.54
C VAL A 194 1.50 3.33 9.65
N THR A 195 1.48 3.05 8.35
CA THR A 195 0.65 3.79 7.38
C THR A 195 -0.84 3.62 7.65
N ALA A 196 -1.31 2.45 8.09
CA ALA A 196 -2.70 2.23 8.48
C ALA A 196 -3.08 3.04 9.72
N ARG A 197 -2.21 3.11 10.73
CA ARG A 197 -2.41 3.99 11.91
C ARG A 197 -2.42 5.47 11.52
N LEU A 198 -1.56 5.87 10.59
CA LEU A 198 -1.56 7.22 10.03
C LEU A 198 -2.87 7.49 9.29
N TRP A 199 -3.30 6.56 8.43
CA TRP A 199 -4.56 6.68 7.70
C TRP A 199 -5.76 6.81 8.61
N GLN A 200 -5.81 6.04 9.69
CA GLN A 200 -6.82 6.14 10.73
C GLN A 200 -6.96 7.58 11.27
N LYS A 201 -5.84 8.24 11.59
CA LYS A 201 -5.83 9.63 12.07
C LYS A 201 -6.20 10.63 10.98
N LEU A 202 -5.76 10.38 9.75
CA LEU A 202 -6.07 11.26 8.61
C LEU A 202 -7.56 11.25 8.24
N ILE A 203 -8.25 10.10 8.33
CA ILE A 203 -9.70 10.01 8.08
C ILE A 203 -10.47 10.98 8.99
N TYR A 204 -10.17 11.02 10.28
CA TYR A 204 -10.84 11.95 11.22
C TYR A 204 -10.59 13.41 10.87
N ARG A 205 -9.36 13.75 10.47
CA ARG A 205 -9.02 15.11 10.05
C ARG A 205 -9.69 15.50 8.74
N LEU A 206 -9.78 14.60 7.78
CA LEU A 206 -10.49 14.81 6.52
C LEU A 206 -11.97 15.12 6.76
N GLU A 207 -12.65 14.34 7.60
CA GLU A 207 -14.05 14.57 7.95
C GLU A 207 -14.27 15.93 8.61
N ALA A 208 -13.38 16.34 9.53
CA ALA A 208 -13.44 17.65 10.15
C ALA A 208 -13.25 18.80 9.14
N ARG A 209 -12.67 18.54 7.97
CA ARG A 209 -12.48 19.47 6.86
C ARG A 209 -13.50 19.29 5.73
N GLY A 210 -14.57 18.51 5.97
CA GLY A 210 -15.68 18.33 5.03
C GLY A 210 -15.46 17.29 3.94
N VAL A 211 -14.33 16.54 3.97
CA VAL A 211 -14.09 15.41 3.07
C VAL A 211 -14.76 14.17 3.67
N ARG A 212 -15.96 13.83 3.20
CA ARG A 212 -16.79 12.78 3.79
C ARG A 212 -17.14 11.65 2.83
N THR A 213 -16.89 11.84 1.53
CA THR A 213 -17.25 10.85 0.50
C THR A 213 -16.02 10.41 -0.30
N VAL A 214 -16.12 9.24 -0.93
CA VAL A 214 -15.07 8.68 -1.80
C VAL A 214 -14.68 9.65 -2.91
N GLY A 215 -15.66 10.26 -3.58
CA GLY A 215 -15.39 11.22 -4.64
C GLY A 215 -14.61 12.45 -4.17
N GLN A 216 -14.88 12.94 -2.95
CA GLN A 216 -14.11 14.02 -2.33
C GLN A 216 -12.71 13.55 -1.93
N LEU A 217 -12.61 12.35 -1.35
CA LEU A 217 -11.34 11.76 -0.94
C LEU A 217 -10.38 11.60 -2.12
N LEU A 218 -10.85 11.05 -3.23
CA LEU A 218 -10.02 10.84 -4.42
C LEU A 218 -9.55 12.16 -5.05
N LYS A 219 -10.32 13.25 -4.97
CA LYS A 219 -9.87 14.58 -5.40
C LYS A 219 -8.70 15.12 -4.56
N VAL A 220 -8.61 14.71 -3.32
CA VAL A 220 -7.58 15.17 -2.36
C VAL A 220 -6.37 14.25 -2.36
N GLY A 221 -6.58 12.95 -2.40
CA GLY A 221 -5.56 11.95 -2.09
C GLY A 221 -5.08 11.13 -3.30
N ALA A 222 -5.73 11.18 -4.48
CA ALA A 222 -5.22 10.43 -5.64
C ALA A 222 -3.82 10.91 -6.02
N PRO A 223 -2.88 9.96 -6.30
CA PRO A 223 -1.49 10.27 -6.63
C PRO A 223 -1.31 10.96 -7.99
#